data_993889557f74a839b93af15da4049b48
#
_entry.id   993889557f74a839b93af15da4049b48
#
_cell.length_a   1.000
_cell.length_b   1.000
_cell.length_c   1.000
_cell.angle_alpha   90.00
_cell.angle_beta   90.00
_cell.angle_gamma   90.00
#
_symmetry.space_group_name_H-M   'P 1'
#
loop_
_entity.id
_entity.type
_entity.pdbx_description
1 polymer ?
#
loop_
_entity_poly.entity_id
_entity_poly.type
_entity_poly.pdbx_seq_one_letter_code
_entity_poly.pdbx_strand_id
1 'polypeptide(L)'
;MPELFLTIFFISILLIFLGTGIWVALSIVGVSAIGMLLFTSRPVGDAMATTIWGTSSSWTLTALPLFVWMGEILFRTKLSENLFKGLAPWMSRLPGGLIHVNVVGCALFAAISGSSAATVATVGKMSIPELRKRNYPEKLLLGSLAGSGTLGLLIPPSIILIIYGVTVQESIAKLFIAGILPGIMIAVFFMFYVIGWSMVNKNIMPKMDETFSFSQKIKQSGQLIPVIVLIAAVIGSIYVGIATATEAASLGVVGALILSFFQKSLNKETFKLSLLGATKTSCMIAFILAGSAFLSLAIGFTGLPRNLAIWINEMNLSPYVLIMVLTIFYIILGMFLDGISAVVLTMAIIEPMIRQAGFDMIWFGVFLVIVVEMAQITPPVGFNLFVLQGMANKDMGFIAKSAFPLFLLMILAVVVIIIFPDIALWLPEQMIQPLK
;
A
#
# COMPACT_ATOMS: atom_id res chain seq x y z
N MET A 1 -32.10 -5.70 -16.47
CA MET A 1 -31.55 -5.85 -17.85
C MET A 1 -30.71 -4.66 -18.30
N PRO A 2 -31.16 -3.37 -18.21
CA PRO A 2 -30.31 -2.24 -18.59
C PRO A 2 -29.03 -2.09 -17.76
N GLU A 3 -29.06 -2.44 -16.46
CA GLU A 3 -27.92 -2.33 -15.56
C GLU A 3 -26.79 -3.29 -15.92
N LEU A 4 -27.13 -4.54 -16.25
CA LEU A 4 -26.14 -5.54 -16.66
C LEU A 4 -25.47 -5.11 -17.99
N PHE A 5 -26.26 -4.56 -18.91
CA PHE A 5 -25.73 -4.02 -20.17
C PHE A 5 -24.76 -2.86 -19.93
N LEU A 6 -25.13 -1.90 -19.09
CA LEU A 6 -24.27 -0.77 -18.74
C LEU A 6 -22.99 -1.22 -18.07
N THR A 7 -23.08 -2.15 -17.11
CA THR A 7 -21.90 -2.71 -16.42
C THR A 7 -20.95 -3.39 -17.40
N ILE A 8 -21.50 -4.28 -18.26
CA ILE A 8 -20.70 -4.96 -19.29
C ILE A 8 -20.08 -3.97 -20.26
N PHE A 9 -20.84 -2.95 -20.67
CA PHE A 9 -20.35 -1.92 -21.57
C PHE A 9 -19.15 -1.15 -21.00
N PHE A 10 -19.28 -0.60 -19.77
CA PHE A 10 -18.18 0.13 -19.14
C PHE A 10 -16.94 -0.74 -18.93
N ILE A 11 -17.14 -1.97 -18.44
CA ILE A 11 -16.04 -2.91 -18.22
C ILE A 11 -15.37 -3.29 -19.56
N SER A 12 -16.17 -3.61 -20.59
CA SER A 12 -15.62 -4.04 -21.89
C SER A 12 -14.80 -2.95 -22.56
N ILE A 13 -15.29 -1.71 -22.61
CA ILE A 13 -14.52 -0.59 -23.19
C ILE A 13 -13.25 -0.32 -22.36
N LEU A 14 -13.35 -0.36 -21.04
CA LEU A 14 -12.19 -0.20 -20.17
C LEU A 14 -11.13 -1.27 -20.47
N LEU A 15 -11.53 -2.54 -20.54
CA LEU A 15 -10.61 -3.65 -20.84
C LEU A 15 -10.02 -3.54 -22.25
N ILE A 16 -10.79 -3.08 -23.24
CA ILE A 16 -10.29 -2.82 -24.60
C ILE A 16 -9.21 -1.74 -24.56
N PHE A 17 -9.47 -0.60 -23.89
CA PHE A 17 -8.51 0.49 -23.81
C PHE A 17 -7.23 0.08 -23.09
N LEU A 18 -7.36 -0.61 -21.97
CA LEU A 18 -6.20 -1.15 -21.23
C LEU A 18 -5.44 -2.20 -22.05
N GLY A 19 -6.16 -3.08 -22.74
CA GLY A 19 -5.58 -4.11 -23.59
C GLY A 19 -4.84 -3.58 -24.82
N THR A 20 -5.18 -2.38 -25.30
CA THR A 20 -4.43 -1.68 -26.35
C THR A 20 -3.19 -0.93 -25.84
N GLY A 21 -2.92 -0.99 -24.53
CA GLY A 21 -1.76 -0.33 -23.92
C GLY A 21 -1.94 1.17 -23.66
N ILE A 22 -3.17 1.68 -23.72
CA ILE A 22 -3.48 3.06 -23.33
C ILE A 22 -3.28 3.21 -21.82
N TRP A 23 -2.69 4.32 -21.40
CA TRP A 23 -2.48 4.61 -19.99
C TRP A 23 -3.80 4.59 -19.20
N VAL A 24 -3.78 4.03 -18.01
CA VAL A 24 -4.96 3.84 -17.14
C VAL A 24 -5.77 5.13 -17.01
N ALA A 25 -5.13 6.27 -16.71
CA ALA A 25 -5.82 7.55 -16.58
C ALA A 25 -6.56 7.95 -17.85
N LEU A 26 -5.95 7.81 -19.03
CA LEU A 26 -6.57 8.11 -20.31
C LEU A 26 -7.70 7.14 -20.64
N SER A 27 -7.53 5.85 -20.32
CA SER A 27 -8.57 4.84 -20.47
C SER A 27 -9.81 5.20 -19.67
N ILE A 28 -9.63 5.58 -18.39
CA ILE A 28 -10.72 5.98 -17.51
C ILE A 28 -11.45 7.23 -18.06
N VAL A 29 -10.71 8.27 -18.44
CA VAL A 29 -11.29 9.50 -18.99
C VAL A 29 -12.05 9.21 -20.29
N GLY A 30 -11.47 8.39 -21.18
CA GLY A 30 -12.10 7.99 -22.43
C GLY A 30 -13.41 7.22 -22.25
N VAL A 31 -13.38 6.21 -21.36
CA VAL A 31 -14.58 5.43 -21.01
C VAL A 31 -15.67 6.32 -20.41
N SER A 32 -15.29 7.24 -19.53
CA SER A 32 -16.22 8.19 -18.91
C SER A 32 -16.86 9.12 -19.94
N ALA A 33 -16.06 9.67 -20.85
CA ALA A 33 -16.55 10.54 -21.91
C ALA A 33 -17.50 9.79 -22.85
N ILE A 34 -17.14 8.58 -23.30
CA ILE A 34 -17.97 7.75 -24.16
C ILE A 34 -19.28 7.39 -23.45
N GLY A 35 -19.20 6.98 -22.18
CA GLY A 35 -20.37 6.65 -21.36
C GLY A 35 -21.33 7.83 -21.21
N MET A 36 -20.80 9.03 -20.93
CA MET A 36 -21.64 10.23 -20.87
C MET A 36 -22.26 10.59 -22.20
N LEU A 37 -21.51 10.51 -23.30
CA LEU A 37 -22.03 10.81 -24.67
C LEU A 37 -23.16 9.88 -25.06
N LEU A 38 -23.09 8.61 -24.70
CA LEU A 38 -24.06 7.61 -25.13
C LEU A 38 -25.28 7.49 -24.20
N PHE A 39 -25.11 7.70 -22.91
CA PHE A 39 -26.15 7.38 -21.92
C PHE A 39 -26.69 8.59 -21.17
N THR A 40 -26.17 9.80 -21.42
CA THR A 40 -26.65 11.01 -20.72
C THR A 40 -26.82 12.15 -21.69
N SER A 41 -27.68 13.14 -21.34
CA SER A 41 -27.85 14.40 -22.10
C SER A 41 -27.00 15.54 -21.53
N ARG A 42 -26.08 15.24 -20.60
CA ARG A 42 -25.25 16.25 -19.92
C ARG A 42 -24.06 16.66 -20.81
N PRO A 43 -23.61 17.93 -20.74
CA PRO A 43 -22.47 18.41 -21.53
C PRO A 43 -21.18 17.75 -20.98
N VAL A 44 -20.55 16.88 -21.76
CA VAL A 44 -19.39 16.09 -21.36
C VAL A 44 -18.19 16.97 -21.02
N GLY A 45 -17.93 18.03 -21.85
CA GLY A 45 -16.79 18.91 -21.65
C GLY A 45 -16.85 19.68 -20.31
N ASP A 46 -18.00 20.26 -20.00
CA ASP A 46 -18.19 21.01 -18.75
C ASP A 46 -18.11 20.09 -17.51
N ALA A 47 -18.75 18.93 -17.61
CA ALA A 47 -18.69 17.91 -16.56
C ALA A 47 -17.25 17.43 -16.30
N MET A 48 -16.50 17.16 -17.36
CA MET A 48 -15.10 16.78 -17.28
C MET A 48 -14.24 17.89 -16.67
N ALA A 49 -14.35 19.12 -17.20
CA ALA A 49 -13.54 20.24 -16.74
C ALA A 49 -13.79 20.57 -15.26
N THR A 50 -15.05 20.66 -14.85
CA THR A 50 -15.40 20.97 -13.46
C THR A 50 -14.98 19.89 -12.48
N THR A 51 -15.13 18.63 -12.86
CA THR A 51 -14.76 17.50 -12.00
C THR A 51 -13.24 17.35 -11.87
N ILE A 52 -12.51 17.42 -12.98
CA ILE A 52 -11.04 17.38 -12.97
C ILE A 52 -10.48 18.53 -12.16
N TRP A 53 -11.00 19.75 -12.37
CA TRP A 53 -10.59 20.92 -11.60
C TRP A 53 -10.87 20.75 -10.10
N GLY A 54 -12.08 20.34 -9.72
CA GLY A 54 -12.48 20.16 -8.34
C GLY A 54 -11.61 19.12 -7.61
N THR A 55 -11.31 18.01 -8.26
CA THR A 55 -10.44 16.98 -7.69
C THR A 55 -8.99 17.44 -7.59
N SER A 56 -8.46 18.06 -8.66
CA SER A 56 -7.05 18.48 -8.72
C SER A 56 -6.73 19.66 -7.80
N SER A 57 -7.71 20.52 -7.50
CA SER A 57 -7.57 21.68 -6.60
C SER A 57 -7.81 21.34 -5.13
N SER A 58 -8.08 20.08 -4.78
CA SER A 58 -8.30 19.66 -3.41
C SER A 58 -7.05 19.82 -2.54
N TRP A 59 -7.16 20.58 -1.44
CA TRP A 59 -6.08 20.76 -0.48
C TRP A 59 -5.59 19.45 0.12
N THR A 60 -6.49 18.51 0.35
CA THR A 60 -6.20 17.19 0.91
C THR A 60 -5.23 16.39 0.02
N LEU A 61 -5.32 16.61 -1.30
CA LEU A 61 -4.43 15.95 -2.26
C LEU A 61 -2.96 16.41 -2.13
N THR A 62 -2.69 17.58 -1.54
CA THR A 62 -1.33 18.10 -1.33
C THR A 62 -0.47 17.21 -0.45
N ALA A 63 -1.07 16.43 0.45
CA ALA A 63 -0.35 15.45 1.25
C ALA A 63 0.39 14.40 0.38
N LEU A 64 -0.19 14.01 -0.75
CA LEU A 64 0.34 12.97 -1.63
C LEU A 64 1.73 13.30 -2.18
N PRO A 65 1.96 14.41 -2.91
CA PRO A 65 3.28 14.72 -3.45
C PRO A 65 4.33 14.91 -2.37
N LEU A 66 3.97 15.39 -1.20
CA LEU A 66 4.88 15.59 -0.08
C LEU A 66 5.33 14.26 0.52
N PHE A 67 4.42 13.33 0.82
CA PHE A 67 4.80 12.00 1.30
C PHE A 67 5.59 11.21 0.27
N VAL A 68 5.20 11.28 -1.01
CA VAL A 68 5.97 10.65 -2.10
C VAL A 68 7.38 11.23 -2.17
N TRP A 69 7.53 12.55 -2.03
CA TRP A 69 8.87 13.18 -2.06
C TRP A 69 9.70 12.84 -0.83
N MET A 70 9.10 12.80 0.36
CA MET A 70 9.77 12.30 1.57
C MET A 70 10.32 10.89 1.34
N GLY A 71 9.51 9.99 0.79
CA GLY A 71 9.89 8.62 0.45
C GLY A 71 11.04 8.57 -0.57
N GLU A 72 10.96 9.36 -1.64
CA GLU A 72 11.98 9.46 -2.69
C GLU A 72 13.32 9.99 -2.18
N ILE A 73 13.31 10.96 -1.25
CA ILE A 73 14.54 11.47 -0.60
C ILE A 73 15.17 10.33 0.19
N LEU A 74 14.43 9.70 1.08
CA LEU A 74 14.93 8.66 1.97
C LEU A 74 15.35 7.38 1.21
N PHE A 75 14.65 7.04 0.14
CA PHE A 75 15.00 5.93 -0.74
C PHE A 75 16.41 6.06 -1.35
N ARG A 76 16.84 7.29 -1.64
CA ARG A 76 18.15 7.59 -2.27
C ARG A 76 19.28 7.79 -1.27
N THR A 77 19.00 7.68 0.03
CA THR A 77 20.00 7.77 1.09
C THR A 77 20.60 6.42 1.45
N LYS A 78 21.57 6.40 2.37
CA LYS A 78 22.14 5.18 2.94
C LYS A 78 21.20 4.45 3.91
N LEU A 79 19.92 4.82 3.91
CA LEU A 79 18.95 4.33 4.87
C LEU A 79 18.79 2.82 4.85
N SER A 80 18.68 2.22 3.66
CA SER A 80 18.49 0.77 3.51
C SER A 80 19.66 -0.02 4.11
N GLU A 81 20.90 0.47 3.86
CA GLU A 81 22.11 -0.13 4.42
C GLU A 81 22.13 -0.03 5.95
N ASN A 82 21.75 1.14 6.48
CA ASN A 82 21.67 1.40 7.90
C ASN A 82 20.58 0.57 8.58
N LEU A 83 19.43 0.36 7.92
CA LEU A 83 18.36 -0.51 8.43
C LEU A 83 18.85 -1.93 8.61
N PHE A 84 19.49 -2.52 7.61
CA PHE A 84 20.00 -3.89 7.71
C PHE A 84 21.04 -4.01 8.83
N LYS A 85 22.04 -3.13 8.86
CA LYS A 85 23.09 -3.14 9.88
C LYS A 85 22.55 -2.94 11.31
N GLY A 86 21.57 -2.08 11.45
CA GLY A 86 20.98 -1.78 12.76
C GLY A 86 20.04 -2.88 13.27
N LEU A 87 19.33 -3.59 12.38
CA LEU A 87 18.39 -4.65 12.76
C LEU A 87 19.07 -6.01 12.94
N ALA A 88 20.11 -6.32 12.15
CA ALA A 88 20.76 -7.63 12.17
C ALA A 88 21.16 -8.12 13.57
N PRO A 89 21.75 -7.31 14.45
CA PRO A 89 22.15 -7.75 15.79
C PRO A 89 21.00 -8.14 16.72
N TRP A 90 19.81 -7.59 16.49
CA TRP A 90 18.63 -7.89 17.29
C TRP A 90 17.94 -9.16 16.81
N MET A 91 17.89 -9.32 15.47
CA MET A 91 17.20 -10.45 14.84
C MET A 91 18.03 -11.74 14.90
N SER A 92 19.36 -11.66 15.00
CA SER A 92 20.27 -12.79 14.97
C SER A 92 19.98 -13.89 16.01
N ARG A 93 19.38 -13.56 17.14
CA ARG A 93 19.06 -14.52 18.20
C ARG A 93 17.72 -15.24 18.04
N LEU A 94 16.86 -14.73 17.16
CA LEU A 94 15.56 -15.36 16.92
C LEU A 94 15.72 -16.60 16.03
N PRO A 95 14.91 -17.66 16.22
CA PRO A 95 14.84 -18.75 15.24
C PRO A 95 14.45 -18.19 13.88
N GLY A 96 15.25 -18.43 12.84
CA GLY A 96 15.11 -17.77 11.54
C GLY A 96 16.15 -16.66 11.30
N GLY A 97 16.80 -16.18 12.34
CA GLY A 97 17.93 -15.25 12.25
C GLY A 97 17.65 -14.02 11.41
N LEU A 98 18.52 -13.75 10.43
CA LEU A 98 18.44 -12.54 9.61
C LEU A 98 17.25 -12.49 8.64
N ILE A 99 16.49 -13.57 8.47
CA ILE A 99 15.22 -13.51 7.70
C ILE A 99 14.25 -12.51 8.34
N HIS A 100 14.25 -12.37 9.66
CA HIS A 100 13.42 -11.38 10.34
C HIS A 100 13.75 -9.93 9.95
N VAL A 101 14.97 -9.68 9.46
CA VAL A 101 15.32 -8.36 8.93
C VAL A 101 14.48 -8.01 7.69
N ASN A 102 14.06 -9.00 6.88
CA ASN A 102 13.13 -8.76 5.78
C ASN A 102 11.79 -8.24 6.33
N VAL A 103 11.24 -8.88 7.36
CA VAL A 103 9.93 -8.50 7.91
C VAL A 103 10.00 -7.13 8.58
N VAL A 104 10.89 -6.97 9.55
CA VAL A 104 10.99 -5.71 10.31
C VAL A 104 11.54 -4.59 9.44
N GLY A 105 12.49 -4.90 8.55
CA GLY A 105 13.04 -3.94 7.58
C GLY A 105 11.99 -3.44 6.60
N CYS A 106 11.14 -4.35 6.05
CA CYS A 106 10.02 -3.94 5.21
C CYS A 106 9.00 -3.12 6.00
N ALA A 107 8.66 -3.49 7.24
CA ALA A 107 7.73 -2.72 8.08
C ALA A 107 8.24 -1.29 8.34
N LEU A 108 9.52 -1.13 8.69
CA LEU A 108 10.12 0.18 8.90
C LEU A 108 10.26 0.98 7.58
N PHE A 109 10.63 0.30 6.49
CA PHE A 109 10.74 0.97 5.20
C PHE A 109 9.38 1.32 4.61
N ALA A 110 8.34 0.53 4.89
CA ALA A 110 6.95 0.83 4.57
C ALA A 110 6.52 2.21 5.09
N ALA A 111 6.83 2.48 6.36
CA ALA A 111 6.55 3.76 7.02
C ALA A 111 7.31 4.96 6.40
N ILE A 112 8.09 4.74 5.37
CA ILE A 112 8.86 5.78 4.67
C ILE A 112 8.43 5.87 3.21
N SER A 113 8.31 4.73 2.53
CA SER A 113 8.11 4.65 1.08
C SER A 113 6.65 4.77 0.67
N GLY A 114 5.73 4.31 1.50
CA GLY A 114 4.31 4.21 1.17
C GLY A 114 4.01 3.37 -0.08
N SER A 115 4.94 2.48 -0.48
CA SER A 115 4.85 1.66 -1.70
C SER A 115 5.43 0.27 -1.47
N SER A 116 4.66 -0.79 -1.78
CA SER A 116 5.10 -2.18 -1.63
C SER A 116 6.25 -2.51 -2.58
N ALA A 117 6.18 -2.09 -3.83
CA ALA A 117 7.25 -2.32 -4.80
C ALA A 117 8.57 -1.66 -4.41
N ALA A 118 8.53 -0.40 -3.96
CA ALA A 118 9.72 0.31 -3.49
C ALA A 118 10.29 -0.36 -2.24
N THR A 119 9.44 -0.84 -1.34
CA THR A 119 9.82 -1.58 -0.13
C THR A 119 10.54 -2.87 -0.48
N VAL A 120 9.95 -3.71 -1.35
CA VAL A 120 10.56 -4.95 -1.84
C VAL A 120 11.89 -4.70 -2.53
N ALA A 121 11.94 -3.72 -3.44
CA ALA A 121 13.14 -3.39 -4.21
C ALA A 121 14.29 -2.94 -3.30
N THR A 122 13.98 -2.09 -2.33
CA THR A 122 14.99 -1.51 -1.43
C THR A 122 15.53 -2.52 -0.43
N VAL A 123 14.64 -3.18 0.29
CA VAL A 123 15.03 -4.20 1.29
C VAL A 123 15.67 -5.39 0.58
N GLY A 124 15.11 -5.82 -0.57
CA GLY A 124 15.64 -6.92 -1.36
C GLY A 124 17.03 -6.69 -1.92
N LYS A 125 17.35 -5.46 -2.36
CA LYS A 125 18.68 -5.07 -2.84
C LYS A 125 19.77 -5.33 -1.80
N MET A 126 19.43 -5.18 -0.54
CA MET A 126 20.37 -5.39 0.58
C MET A 126 20.31 -6.84 1.08
N SER A 127 19.12 -7.36 1.33
CA SER A 127 18.94 -8.64 2.01
C SER A 127 19.25 -9.84 1.10
N ILE A 128 18.92 -9.79 -0.20
CA ILE A 128 19.14 -10.93 -1.10
C ILE A 128 20.63 -11.33 -1.17
N PRO A 129 21.56 -10.41 -1.49
CA PRO A 129 22.98 -10.77 -1.54
C PRO A 129 23.53 -11.22 -0.20
N GLU A 130 23.14 -10.54 0.88
CA GLU A 130 23.67 -10.82 2.23
C GLU A 130 23.18 -12.16 2.77
N LEU A 131 21.89 -12.49 2.58
CA LEU A 131 21.33 -13.76 3.01
C LEU A 131 21.80 -14.93 2.14
N ARG A 132 22.00 -14.72 0.84
CA ARG A 132 22.62 -15.71 -0.06
C ARG A 132 24.06 -16.04 0.34
N LYS A 133 24.86 -15.01 0.62
CA LYS A 133 26.24 -15.18 1.09
C LYS A 133 26.32 -16.03 2.37
N ARG A 134 25.29 -15.97 3.21
CA ARG A 134 25.17 -16.72 4.45
C ARG A 134 24.41 -18.04 4.30
N ASN A 135 24.15 -18.49 3.07
CA ASN A 135 23.48 -19.75 2.73
C ASN A 135 22.08 -19.91 3.35
N TYR A 136 21.30 -18.82 3.44
CA TYR A 136 19.89 -18.92 3.83
C TYR A 136 19.06 -19.58 2.74
N PRO A 137 18.02 -20.39 3.08
CA PRO A 137 17.16 -21.06 2.11
C PRO A 137 16.44 -20.05 1.22
N GLU A 138 16.65 -20.15 -0.10
CA GLU A 138 16.06 -19.25 -1.11
C GLU A 138 14.53 -19.13 -0.99
N LYS A 139 13.84 -20.24 -0.71
CA LYS A 139 12.40 -20.25 -0.56
C LYS A 139 11.93 -19.37 0.60
N LEU A 140 12.60 -19.43 1.76
CA LEU A 140 12.25 -18.63 2.91
C LEU A 140 12.66 -17.16 2.71
N LEU A 141 13.83 -16.94 2.09
CA LEU A 141 14.33 -15.60 1.77
C LEU A 141 13.37 -14.85 0.86
N LEU A 142 13.04 -15.43 -0.31
CA LEU A 142 12.21 -14.76 -1.30
C LEU A 142 10.74 -14.70 -0.87
N GLY A 143 10.23 -15.75 -0.21
CA GLY A 143 8.89 -15.76 0.33
C GLY A 143 8.69 -14.67 1.38
N SER A 144 9.59 -14.59 2.39
CA SER A 144 9.51 -13.57 3.44
C SER A 144 9.58 -12.16 2.86
N LEU A 145 10.42 -11.93 1.85
CA LEU A 145 10.56 -10.61 1.22
C LEU A 145 9.33 -10.25 0.38
N ALA A 146 8.76 -11.19 -0.37
CA ALA A 146 7.53 -10.98 -1.13
C ALA A 146 6.36 -10.60 -0.20
N GLY A 147 6.14 -11.41 0.83
CA GLY A 147 5.07 -11.15 1.79
C GLY A 147 5.30 -9.88 2.59
N SER A 148 6.50 -9.69 3.15
CA SER A 148 6.77 -8.49 3.96
C SER A 148 6.73 -7.19 3.15
N GLY A 149 6.98 -7.26 1.85
CA GLY A 149 6.82 -6.12 0.95
C GLY A 149 5.41 -5.57 0.91
N THR A 150 4.39 -6.41 1.13
CA THR A 150 2.99 -5.98 1.18
C THR A 150 2.68 -5.01 2.34
N LEU A 151 3.52 -4.97 3.37
CA LEU A 151 3.40 -3.96 4.42
C LEU A 151 3.60 -2.54 3.89
N GLY A 152 4.22 -2.39 2.70
CA GLY A 152 4.60 -1.12 2.10
C GLY A 152 3.46 -0.17 1.77
N LEU A 153 2.25 -0.67 1.56
CA LEU A 153 1.06 0.17 1.36
C LEU A 153 0.10 0.14 2.56
N LEU A 154 0.33 -0.71 3.56
CA LEU A 154 -0.54 -0.80 4.73
C LEU A 154 -0.04 0.06 5.89
N ILE A 155 1.28 0.01 6.19
CA ILE A 155 1.87 0.78 7.29
C ILE A 155 2.01 2.24 6.85
N PRO A 156 1.45 3.20 7.60
CA PRO A 156 1.46 4.61 7.22
C PRO A 156 2.87 5.25 7.35
N PRO A 157 3.13 6.33 6.54
CA PRO A 157 2.23 6.93 5.56
C PRO A 157 2.09 6.07 4.30
N SER A 158 0.87 5.86 3.84
CA SER A 158 0.53 4.97 2.74
C SER A 158 -0.11 5.75 1.59
N ILE A 159 0.45 5.61 0.39
CA ILE A 159 -0.07 6.27 -0.81
C ILE A 159 -1.50 5.81 -1.12
N ILE A 160 -1.78 4.52 -0.99
CA ILE A 160 -3.12 3.98 -1.30
C ILE A 160 -4.18 4.44 -0.29
N LEU A 161 -3.83 4.60 0.99
CA LEU A 161 -4.74 5.15 2.00
C LEU A 161 -5.02 6.63 1.77
N ILE A 162 -4.05 7.41 1.25
CA ILE A 162 -4.29 8.80 0.83
C ILE A 162 -5.30 8.82 -0.32
N ILE A 163 -5.05 8.00 -1.36
CA ILE A 163 -5.90 7.90 -2.55
C ILE A 163 -7.31 7.47 -2.18
N TYR A 164 -7.43 6.43 -1.36
CA TYR A 164 -8.72 5.98 -0.85
C TYR A 164 -9.44 7.09 -0.08
N GLY A 165 -8.78 7.72 0.89
CA GLY A 165 -9.37 8.79 1.69
C GLY A 165 -9.84 9.99 0.86
N VAL A 166 -9.09 10.39 -0.16
CA VAL A 166 -9.50 11.44 -1.11
C VAL A 166 -10.71 11.00 -1.94
N THR A 167 -10.72 9.74 -2.40
CA THR A 167 -11.80 9.21 -3.27
C THR A 167 -13.12 9.11 -2.52
N VAL A 168 -13.11 8.57 -1.29
CA VAL A 168 -14.33 8.35 -0.48
C VAL A 168 -14.60 9.48 0.52
N GLN A 169 -13.81 10.55 0.48
CA GLN A 169 -13.90 11.74 1.35
C GLN A 169 -13.78 11.41 2.85
N GLU A 170 -12.93 10.45 3.19
CA GLU A 170 -12.61 10.09 4.57
C GLU A 170 -11.29 10.74 5.05
N SER A 171 -11.13 10.84 6.36
CA SER A 171 -9.95 11.44 6.97
C SER A 171 -8.69 10.60 6.72
N ILE A 172 -7.72 11.14 5.97
CA ILE A 172 -6.41 10.52 5.75
C ILE A 172 -5.68 10.25 7.08
N ALA A 173 -5.80 11.18 8.03
CA ALA A 173 -5.21 11.02 9.36
C ALA A 173 -5.76 9.78 10.07
N LYS A 174 -7.08 9.61 10.10
CA LYS A 174 -7.72 8.42 10.69
C LYS A 174 -7.34 7.13 9.95
N LEU A 175 -7.30 7.16 8.62
CA LEU A 175 -6.88 6.01 7.81
C LEU A 175 -5.44 5.59 8.10
N PHE A 176 -4.53 6.55 8.26
CA PHE A 176 -3.15 6.24 8.63
C PHE A 176 -3.07 5.56 9.99
N ILE A 177 -3.74 6.12 10.98
CA ILE A 177 -3.72 5.54 12.33
C ILE A 177 -4.40 4.15 12.35
N ALA A 178 -5.46 3.96 11.55
CA ALA A 178 -6.14 2.68 11.39
C ALA A 178 -5.24 1.58 10.80
N GLY A 179 -4.29 1.93 9.93
CA GLY A 179 -3.36 0.98 9.31
C GLY A 179 -2.26 0.46 10.23
N ILE A 180 -2.01 1.12 11.38
CA ILE A 180 -0.87 0.78 12.27
C ILE A 180 -1.04 -0.62 12.88
N LEU A 181 -2.12 -0.84 13.62
CA LEU A 181 -2.32 -2.13 14.33
C LEU A 181 -2.45 -3.32 13.37
N PRO A 182 -3.25 -3.24 12.28
CA PRO A 182 -3.27 -4.31 11.28
C PRO A 182 -1.91 -4.56 10.64
N GLY A 183 -1.13 -3.51 10.35
CA GLY A 183 0.22 -3.65 9.81
C GLY A 183 1.17 -4.37 10.77
N ILE A 184 1.14 -4.01 12.06
CA ILE A 184 1.91 -4.70 13.11
C ILE A 184 1.45 -6.15 13.24
N MET A 185 0.15 -6.41 13.23
CA MET A 185 -0.43 -7.76 13.32
C MET A 185 0.09 -8.66 12.19
N ILE A 186 0.07 -8.19 10.95
CA ILE A 186 0.57 -8.95 9.79
C ILE A 186 2.08 -9.18 9.91
N ALA A 187 2.86 -8.17 10.31
CA ALA A 187 4.29 -8.33 10.55
C ALA A 187 4.58 -9.40 11.61
N VAL A 188 3.81 -9.41 12.69
CA VAL A 188 3.92 -10.44 13.76
C VAL A 188 3.56 -11.83 13.21
N PHE A 189 2.50 -11.97 12.40
CA PHE A 189 2.17 -13.25 11.76
C PHE A 189 3.31 -13.76 10.87
N PHE A 190 3.93 -12.88 10.09
CA PHE A 190 5.07 -13.25 9.26
C PHE A 190 6.29 -13.65 10.09
N MET A 191 6.54 -12.95 11.20
CA MET A 191 7.63 -13.35 12.13
C MET A 191 7.37 -14.71 12.74
N PHE A 192 6.14 -14.99 13.20
CA PHE A 192 5.78 -16.32 13.73
C PHE A 192 5.92 -17.42 12.68
N TYR A 193 5.56 -17.16 11.43
CA TYR A 193 5.81 -18.11 10.35
C TYR A 193 7.30 -18.40 10.17
N VAL A 194 8.15 -17.37 10.15
CA VAL A 194 9.60 -17.54 10.03
C VAL A 194 10.16 -18.35 11.20
N ILE A 195 9.72 -18.08 12.43
CA ILE A 195 10.11 -18.83 13.63
C ILE A 195 9.68 -20.30 13.49
N GLY A 196 8.41 -20.57 13.23
CA GLY A 196 7.87 -21.91 13.10
C GLY A 196 8.55 -22.73 12.01
N TRP A 197 8.70 -22.11 10.82
CA TRP A 197 9.38 -22.75 9.70
C TRP A 197 10.84 -23.10 10.03
N SER A 198 11.55 -22.19 10.68
CA SER A 198 12.95 -22.38 11.05
C SER A 198 13.12 -23.43 12.15
N MET A 199 12.17 -23.53 13.08
CA MET A 199 12.20 -24.57 14.12
C MET A 199 11.96 -25.97 13.56
N VAL A 200 11.13 -26.10 12.51
CA VAL A 200 10.89 -27.37 11.81
C VAL A 200 12.10 -27.76 10.94
N ASN A 201 12.74 -26.77 10.31
CA ASN A 201 13.80 -26.99 9.31
C ASN A 201 15.20 -26.60 9.85
N LYS A 202 15.50 -26.92 11.11
CA LYS A 202 16.77 -26.54 11.77
C LYS A 202 18.03 -26.93 11.01
N ASN A 203 17.99 -28.07 10.31
CA ASN A 203 19.15 -28.60 9.60
C ASN A 203 19.51 -27.80 8.34
N ILE A 204 18.58 -27.00 7.80
CA ILE A 204 18.77 -26.19 6.58
C ILE A 204 19.13 -24.75 6.94
N MET A 205 18.87 -24.35 8.18
CA MET A 205 19.18 -22.99 8.64
C MET A 205 20.66 -22.83 8.93
N PRO A 206 21.29 -21.74 8.49
CA PRO A 206 22.69 -21.49 8.80
C PRO A 206 22.86 -21.28 10.30
N LYS A 207 23.96 -21.84 10.85
CA LYS A 207 24.36 -21.54 12.23
C LYS A 207 24.84 -20.10 12.29
N MET A 208 24.28 -19.33 13.22
CA MET A 208 24.71 -17.95 13.44
C MET A 208 25.86 -17.96 14.44
N ASP A 209 27.07 -17.76 13.94
CA ASP A 209 28.28 -17.69 14.78
C ASP A 209 28.53 -16.28 15.36
N GLU A 210 27.83 -15.27 14.88
CA GLU A 210 28.01 -13.90 15.34
C GLU A 210 27.17 -13.62 16.60
N THR A 211 27.86 -13.54 17.74
CA THR A 211 27.24 -13.08 18.99
C THR A 211 27.57 -11.61 19.20
N PHE A 212 26.55 -10.77 19.09
CA PHE A 212 26.69 -9.33 19.37
C PHE A 212 26.52 -9.06 20.87
N SER A 213 27.46 -8.31 21.45
CA SER A 213 27.30 -7.79 22.81
C SER A 213 26.18 -6.74 22.86
N PHE A 214 25.59 -6.51 24.02
CA PHE A 214 24.52 -5.53 24.19
C PHE A 214 24.98 -4.11 23.78
N SER A 215 26.22 -3.75 24.11
CA SER A 215 26.83 -2.47 23.69
C SER A 215 26.95 -2.34 22.16
N GLN A 216 27.33 -3.42 21.46
CA GLN A 216 27.39 -3.45 20.00
C GLN A 216 25.99 -3.31 19.39
N LYS A 217 24.97 -3.95 19.97
CA LYS A 217 23.57 -3.81 19.52
C LYS A 217 23.13 -2.36 19.58
N ILE A 218 23.31 -1.68 20.72
CA ILE A 218 22.93 -0.27 20.89
C ILE A 218 23.71 0.61 19.93
N LYS A 219 25.03 0.42 19.78
CA LYS A 219 25.85 1.22 18.89
C LYS A 219 25.41 1.09 17.43
N GLN A 220 25.07 -0.12 16.97
CA GLN A 220 24.59 -0.33 15.60
C GLN A 220 23.15 0.20 15.40
N SER A 221 22.30 0.10 16.43
CA SER A 221 20.95 0.67 16.42
C SER A 221 20.95 2.19 16.33
N GLY A 222 22.04 2.87 16.70
CA GLY A 222 22.20 4.31 16.53
C GLY A 222 21.96 4.78 15.09
N GLN A 223 22.19 3.90 14.11
CA GLN A 223 21.92 4.18 12.70
C GLN A 223 20.42 4.19 12.36
N LEU A 224 19.56 3.55 13.15
CA LEU A 224 18.11 3.50 12.98
C LEU A 224 17.40 4.68 13.65
N ILE A 225 17.97 5.22 14.73
CA ILE A 225 17.34 6.23 15.58
C ILE A 225 16.82 7.43 14.76
N PRO A 226 17.62 8.05 13.85
CA PRO A 226 17.16 9.22 13.13
C PRO A 226 15.88 8.96 12.31
N VAL A 227 15.78 7.78 11.73
CA VAL A 227 14.65 7.40 10.90
C VAL A 227 13.42 7.07 11.75
N ILE A 228 13.62 6.31 12.83
CA ILE A 228 12.53 6.00 13.77
C ILE A 228 11.98 7.29 14.38
N VAL A 229 12.85 8.24 14.74
CA VAL A 229 12.44 9.56 15.24
C VAL A 229 11.64 10.32 14.19
N LEU A 230 12.07 10.31 12.92
CA LEU A 230 11.33 10.97 11.84
C LEU A 230 9.93 10.36 11.67
N ILE A 231 9.84 9.03 11.59
CA ILE A 231 8.55 8.33 11.47
C ILE A 231 7.66 8.63 12.69
N ALA A 232 8.22 8.54 13.90
CA ALA A 232 7.49 8.82 15.13
C ALA A 232 7.03 10.29 15.22
N ALA A 233 7.84 11.24 14.73
CA ALA A 233 7.47 12.64 14.67
C ALA A 233 6.31 12.89 13.69
N VAL A 234 6.38 12.31 12.49
CA VAL A 234 5.34 12.45 11.46
C VAL A 234 4.03 11.82 11.93
N ILE A 235 4.04 10.54 12.27
CA ILE A 235 2.83 9.80 12.67
C ILE A 235 2.33 10.28 14.04
N GLY A 236 3.25 10.53 14.98
CA GLY A 236 2.91 11.03 16.32
C GLY A 236 2.25 12.41 16.28
N SER A 237 2.73 13.34 15.41
CA SER A 237 2.11 14.65 15.25
C SER A 237 0.66 14.57 14.74
N ILE A 238 0.38 13.61 13.86
CA ILE A 238 -0.99 13.33 13.38
C ILE A 238 -1.85 12.75 14.51
N TYR A 239 -1.32 11.77 15.25
CA TYR A 239 -2.06 11.08 16.31
C TYR A 239 -2.47 12.01 17.45
N VAL A 240 -1.55 12.88 17.88
CA VAL A 240 -1.80 13.86 18.96
C VAL A 240 -2.63 15.05 18.47
N GLY A 241 -2.93 15.15 17.17
CA GLY A 241 -3.73 16.25 16.61
C GLY A 241 -2.98 17.58 16.46
N ILE A 242 -1.64 17.58 16.58
CA ILE A 242 -0.80 18.79 16.40
C ILE A 242 -0.71 19.17 14.92
N ALA A 243 -0.69 18.17 14.03
CA ALA A 243 -0.54 18.38 12.59
C ALA A 243 -1.61 17.59 11.81
N THR A 244 -2.12 18.19 10.76
CA THR A 244 -2.88 17.53 9.72
C THR A 244 -1.98 16.61 8.90
N ALA A 245 -2.54 15.71 8.08
CA ALA A 245 -1.74 14.84 7.22
C ALA A 245 -0.82 15.64 6.26
N THR A 246 -1.28 16.79 5.75
CA THR A 246 -0.49 17.67 4.85
C THR A 246 0.66 18.37 5.58
N GLU A 247 0.41 18.88 6.79
CA GLU A 247 1.44 19.51 7.62
C GLU A 247 2.49 18.49 8.07
N ALA A 248 2.07 17.30 8.50
CA ALA A 248 2.96 16.20 8.85
C ALA A 248 3.81 15.73 7.66
N ALA A 249 3.24 15.72 6.45
CA ALA A 249 4.00 15.42 5.22
C ALA A 249 5.09 16.48 4.96
N SER A 250 4.77 17.76 5.18
CA SER A 250 5.75 18.86 5.05
C SER A 250 6.88 18.73 6.06
N LEU A 251 6.56 18.43 7.33
CA LEU A 251 7.56 18.14 8.37
C LEU A 251 8.41 16.93 7.99
N GLY A 252 7.79 15.90 7.40
CA GLY A 252 8.46 14.71 6.90
C GLY A 252 9.49 15.01 5.82
N VAL A 253 9.14 15.86 4.83
CA VAL A 253 10.07 16.31 3.77
C VAL A 253 11.24 17.08 4.37
N VAL A 254 10.97 18.05 5.24
CA VAL A 254 12.03 18.83 5.89
C VAL A 254 12.95 17.93 6.72
N GLY A 255 12.38 17.02 7.51
CA GLY A 255 13.14 16.04 8.29
C GLY A 255 13.97 15.11 7.42
N ALA A 256 13.43 14.62 6.31
CA ALA A 256 14.16 13.79 5.34
C ALA A 256 15.35 14.53 4.69
N LEU A 257 15.18 15.80 4.33
CA LEU A 257 16.25 16.64 3.81
C LEU A 257 17.35 16.87 4.86
N ILE A 258 16.97 17.19 6.09
CA ILE A 258 17.90 17.39 7.22
C ILE A 258 18.69 16.08 7.46
N LEU A 259 18.03 14.93 7.55
CA LEU A 259 18.68 13.65 7.73
C LEU A 259 19.66 13.32 6.60
N SER A 260 19.23 13.55 5.35
CA SER A 260 20.07 13.33 4.17
C SER A 260 21.31 14.22 4.15
N PHE A 261 21.18 15.46 4.62
CA PHE A 261 22.29 16.41 4.74
C PHE A 261 23.31 15.94 5.79
N PHE A 262 22.86 15.57 7.00
CA PHE A 262 23.75 15.07 8.06
C PHE A 262 24.41 13.73 7.69
N GLN A 263 23.75 12.89 6.93
CA GLN A 263 24.30 11.63 6.41
C GLN A 263 25.25 11.83 5.22
N LYS A 264 25.45 13.09 4.77
CA LYS A 264 26.26 13.44 3.60
C LYS A 264 25.83 12.69 2.33
N SER A 265 24.54 12.37 2.22
CA SER A 265 23.92 11.71 1.07
C SER A 265 23.15 12.68 0.18
N LEU A 266 22.88 13.90 0.67
CA LEU A 266 22.21 14.96 -0.09
C LEU A 266 23.24 15.69 -0.96
N ASN A 267 23.10 15.55 -2.28
CA ASN A 267 23.81 16.30 -3.28
C ASN A 267 22.83 16.83 -4.35
N LYS A 268 23.29 17.65 -5.28
CA LYS A 268 22.44 18.23 -6.34
C LYS A 268 21.75 17.16 -7.19
N GLU A 269 22.44 16.06 -7.47
CA GLU A 269 21.90 14.97 -8.27
C GLU A 269 20.82 14.20 -7.49
N THR A 270 21.09 13.79 -6.25
CA THR A 270 20.14 13.13 -5.37
C THR A 270 18.88 13.97 -5.16
N PHE A 271 19.04 15.28 -4.92
CA PHE A 271 17.92 16.21 -4.79
C PHE A 271 17.09 16.28 -6.07
N LYS A 272 17.73 16.50 -7.22
CA LYS A 272 17.05 16.55 -8.53
C LYS A 272 16.32 15.26 -8.85
N LEU A 273 16.97 14.11 -8.63
CA LEU A 273 16.37 12.81 -8.93
C LEU A 273 15.21 12.48 -7.99
N SER A 274 15.29 12.84 -6.69
CA SER A 274 14.18 12.65 -5.75
C SER A 274 12.98 13.52 -6.13
N LEU A 275 13.21 14.77 -6.49
CA LEU A 275 12.16 15.69 -6.92
C LEU A 275 11.50 15.21 -8.22
N LEU A 276 12.29 14.79 -9.22
CA LEU A 276 11.76 14.26 -10.48
C LEU A 276 10.97 12.95 -10.26
N GLY A 277 11.46 12.04 -9.40
CA GLY A 277 10.75 10.82 -9.05
C GLY A 277 9.40 11.12 -8.40
N ALA A 278 9.40 11.98 -7.39
CA ALA A 278 8.19 12.41 -6.70
C ALA A 278 7.20 13.10 -7.66
N THR A 279 7.67 14.01 -8.50
CA THR A 279 6.82 14.70 -9.48
C THR A 279 6.18 13.73 -10.45
N LYS A 280 6.95 12.81 -11.05
CA LYS A 280 6.42 11.80 -11.98
C LYS A 280 5.31 10.95 -11.33
N THR A 281 5.59 10.41 -10.14
CA THR A 281 4.63 9.57 -9.42
C THR A 281 3.39 10.37 -9.03
N SER A 282 3.56 11.56 -8.49
CA SER A 282 2.43 12.41 -8.05
C SER A 282 1.55 12.86 -9.22
N CYS A 283 2.15 13.26 -10.35
CA CYS A 283 1.40 13.64 -11.54
C CYS A 283 0.62 12.44 -12.11
N MET A 284 1.23 11.25 -12.14
CA MET A 284 0.55 10.03 -12.57
C MET A 284 -0.67 9.75 -11.70
N ILE A 285 -0.50 9.77 -10.40
CA ILE A 285 -1.59 9.48 -9.45
C ILE A 285 -2.68 10.55 -9.52
N ALA A 286 -2.31 11.84 -9.55
CA ALA A 286 -3.27 12.93 -9.66
C ALA A 286 -4.12 12.83 -10.93
N PHE A 287 -3.51 12.42 -12.05
CA PHE A 287 -4.24 12.22 -13.31
C PHE A 287 -5.18 11.01 -13.25
N ILE A 288 -4.78 9.91 -12.60
CA ILE A 288 -5.66 8.76 -12.37
C ILE A 288 -6.85 9.16 -11.48
N LEU A 289 -6.61 9.90 -10.39
CA LEU A 289 -7.67 10.38 -9.49
C LEU A 289 -8.66 11.30 -10.19
N ALA A 290 -8.17 12.25 -11.00
CA ALA A 290 -9.01 13.14 -11.79
C ALA A 290 -9.89 12.36 -12.79
N GLY A 291 -9.30 11.37 -13.46
CA GLY A 291 -10.04 10.47 -14.36
C GLY A 291 -11.10 9.65 -13.62
N SER A 292 -10.76 9.13 -12.44
CA SER A 292 -11.70 8.35 -11.61
C SER A 292 -12.86 9.19 -11.09
N ALA A 293 -12.61 10.41 -10.65
CA ALA A 293 -13.67 11.31 -10.23
C ALA A 293 -14.63 11.59 -11.40
N PHE A 294 -14.10 11.75 -12.61
CA PHE A 294 -14.91 11.91 -13.80
C PHE A 294 -15.67 10.62 -14.15
N LEU A 295 -15.07 9.44 -13.98
CA LEU A 295 -15.76 8.15 -14.14
C LEU A 295 -16.90 8.01 -13.13
N SER A 296 -16.65 8.33 -11.87
CA SER A 296 -17.67 8.30 -10.80
C SER A 296 -18.86 9.18 -11.15
N LEU A 297 -18.61 10.39 -11.64
CA LEU A 297 -19.66 11.29 -12.11
C LEU A 297 -20.43 10.70 -13.30
N ALA A 298 -19.71 10.20 -14.31
CA ALA A 298 -20.28 9.61 -15.53
C ALA A 298 -21.19 8.42 -15.20
N ILE A 299 -20.69 7.48 -14.38
CA ILE A 299 -21.46 6.32 -13.92
C ILE A 299 -22.63 6.75 -13.03
N GLY A 300 -22.42 7.75 -12.16
CA GLY A 300 -23.46 8.32 -11.32
C GLY A 300 -24.66 8.82 -12.11
N PHE A 301 -24.43 9.49 -13.23
CA PHE A 301 -25.50 9.98 -14.11
C PHE A 301 -26.29 8.86 -14.80
N THR A 302 -25.74 7.67 -14.96
CA THR A 302 -26.47 6.52 -15.49
C THR A 302 -27.40 5.86 -14.44
N GLY A 303 -27.27 6.22 -13.16
CA GLY A 303 -28.00 5.58 -12.06
C GLY A 303 -27.48 4.17 -11.70
N LEU A 304 -26.45 3.69 -12.38
CA LEU A 304 -25.90 2.35 -12.19
C LEU A 304 -25.50 2.04 -10.73
N PRO A 305 -24.78 2.92 -9.98
CA PRO A 305 -24.41 2.62 -8.60
C PRO A 305 -25.63 2.41 -7.69
N ARG A 306 -26.66 3.26 -7.85
CA ARG A 306 -27.90 3.17 -7.09
C ARG A 306 -28.63 1.85 -7.36
N ASN A 307 -28.75 1.48 -8.62
CA ASN A 307 -29.48 0.28 -9.03
C ASN A 307 -28.74 -1.00 -8.60
N LEU A 308 -27.39 -0.99 -8.69
CA LEU A 308 -26.59 -2.10 -8.17
C LEU A 308 -26.71 -2.24 -6.64
N ALA A 309 -26.73 -1.12 -5.92
CA ALA A 309 -26.92 -1.14 -4.48
C ALA A 309 -28.32 -1.71 -4.10
N ILE A 310 -29.38 -1.32 -4.83
CA ILE A 310 -30.72 -1.89 -4.65
C ILE A 310 -30.72 -3.39 -4.96
N TRP A 311 -30.15 -3.82 -6.07
CA TRP A 311 -30.06 -5.23 -6.47
C TRP A 311 -29.34 -6.10 -5.44
N ILE A 312 -28.23 -5.61 -4.88
CA ILE A 312 -27.51 -6.31 -3.81
C ILE A 312 -28.35 -6.40 -2.54
N ASN A 313 -29.09 -5.34 -2.21
CA ASN A 313 -30.00 -5.35 -1.06
C ASN A 313 -31.13 -6.37 -1.24
N GLU A 314 -31.70 -6.47 -2.46
CA GLU A 314 -32.73 -7.47 -2.80
C GLU A 314 -32.21 -8.90 -2.70
N MET A 315 -30.90 -9.12 -2.90
CA MET A 315 -30.28 -10.45 -2.71
C MET A 315 -30.26 -10.88 -1.24
N ASN A 316 -30.53 -9.97 -0.30
CA ASN A 316 -30.48 -10.22 1.15
C ASN A 316 -29.16 -10.90 1.58
N LEU A 317 -28.06 -10.55 0.93
CA LEU A 317 -26.75 -11.06 1.28
C LEU A 317 -26.37 -10.55 2.68
N SER A 318 -25.88 -11.46 3.51
CA SER A 318 -25.29 -10.99 4.77
C SER A 318 -24.07 -10.09 4.46
N PRO A 319 -23.80 -9.07 5.29
CA PRO A 319 -22.62 -8.20 5.11
C PRO A 319 -21.31 -9.00 4.97
N TYR A 320 -21.19 -10.13 5.66
CA TYR A 320 -20.01 -11.00 5.58
C TYR A 320 -19.85 -11.68 4.22
N VAL A 321 -20.95 -12.07 3.57
CA VAL A 321 -20.91 -12.63 2.20
C VAL A 321 -20.47 -11.57 1.21
N LEU A 322 -20.94 -10.32 1.35
CA LEU A 322 -20.49 -9.22 0.52
C LEU A 322 -18.97 -9.02 0.65
N ILE A 323 -18.43 -8.99 1.86
CA ILE A 323 -16.98 -8.83 2.10
C ILE A 323 -16.20 -10.02 1.53
N MET A 324 -16.70 -11.23 1.63
CA MET A 324 -16.07 -12.42 1.03
C MET A 324 -16.03 -12.32 -0.50
N VAL A 325 -17.11 -11.90 -1.13
CA VAL A 325 -17.17 -11.70 -2.58
C VAL A 325 -16.20 -10.61 -3.02
N LEU A 326 -16.16 -9.49 -2.29
CA LEU A 326 -15.21 -8.40 -2.55
C LEU A 326 -13.76 -8.83 -2.35
N THR A 327 -13.47 -9.68 -1.36
CA THR A 327 -12.13 -10.25 -1.17
C THR A 327 -11.69 -11.02 -2.43
N ILE A 328 -12.52 -11.92 -2.93
CA ILE A 328 -12.22 -12.69 -4.14
C ILE A 328 -12.09 -11.76 -5.36
N PHE A 329 -13.01 -10.81 -5.50
CA PHE A 329 -13.01 -9.84 -6.59
C PHE A 329 -11.70 -9.03 -6.63
N TYR A 330 -11.28 -8.45 -5.49
CA TYR A 330 -10.06 -7.65 -5.44
C TYR A 330 -8.79 -8.48 -5.59
N ILE A 331 -8.76 -9.72 -5.12
CA ILE A 331 -7.63 -10.62 -5.39
C ILE A 331 -7.50 -10.86 -6.90
N ILE A 332 -8.61 -11.19 -7.57
CA ILE A 332 -8.59 -11.41 -9.03
C ILE A 332 -8.21 -10.13 -9.78
N LEU A 333 -8.81 -9.00 -9.42
CA LEU A 333 -8.55 -7.72 -10.08
C LEU A 333 -7.09 -7.27 -9.91
N GLY A 334 -6.58 -7.36 -8.69
CA GLY A 334 -5.23 -6.93 -8.36
C GLY A 334 -4.13 -7.88 -8.86
N MET A 335 -4.47 -9.08 -9.33
CA MET A 335 -3.54 -9.94 -10.09
C MET A 335 -3.10 -9.27 -11.40
N PHE A 336 -3.91 -8.37 -11.97
CA PHE A 336 -3.70 -7.74 -13.27
C PHE A 336 -3.41 -6.25 -13.16
N LEU A 337 -3.92 -5.59 -12.12
CA LEU A 337 -3.78 -4.16 -11.89
C LEU A 337 -2.89 -3.89 -10.66
N ASP A 338 -2.23 -2.74 -10.69
CA ASP A 338 -1.60 -2.23 -9.48
C ASP A 338 -2.65 -1.78 -8.43
N GLY A 339 -2.24 -1.71 -7.18
CA GLY A 339 -3.15 -1.43 -6.08
C GLY A 339 -3.88 -0.09 -6.18
N ILE A 340 -3.20 0.94 -6.68
CA ILE A 340 -3.78 2.27 -6.85
C ILE A 340 -4.89 2.23 -7.90
N SER A 341 -4.61 1.66 -9.06
CA SER A 341 -5.58 1.51 -10.15
C SER A 341 -6.78 0.67 -9.74
N ALA A 342 -6.56 -0.43 -9.00
CA ALA A 342 -7.64 -1.28 -8.52
C ALA A 342 -8.63 -0.51 -7.62
N VAL A 343 -8.12 0.28 -6.67
CA VAL A 343 -8.95 1.09 -5.77
C VAL A 343 -9.71 2.15 -6.54
N VAL A 344 -9.00 2.96 -7.34
CA VAL A 344 -9.56 4.12 -8.02
C VAL A 344 -10.65 3.73 -9.03
N LEU A 345 -10.47 2.61 -9.74
CA LEU A 345 -11.44 2.12 -10.73
C LEU A 345 -12.73 1.61 -10.11
N THR A 346 -12.67 1.09 -8.90
CA THR A 346 -13.80 0.36 -8.31
C THR A 346 -14.61 1.15 -7.31
N MET A 347 -14.01 2.17 -6.66
CA MET A 347 -14.68 2.91 -5.58
C MET A 347 -15.97 3.60 -6.02
N ALA A 348 -16.06 4.06 -7.27
CA ALA A 348 -17.29 4.65 -7.80
C ALA A 348 -18.54 3.76 -7.65
N ILE A 349 -18.32 2.44 -7.66
CA ILE A 349 -19.39 1.43 -7.57
C ILE A 349 -19.46 0.83 -6.17
N ILE A 350 -18.31 0.52 -5.58
CA ILE A 350 -18.23 -0.25 -4.34
C ILE A 350 -18.53 0.62 -3.10
N GLU A 351 -18.13 1.90 -3.08
CA GLU A 351 -18.39 2.79 -1.94
C GLU A 351 -19.87 2.84 -1.54
N PRO A 352 -20.83 3.12 -2.45
CA PRO A 352 -22.25 3.15 -2.11
C PRO A 352 -22.74 1.82 -1.54
N MET A 353 -22.25 0.69 -2.06
CA MET A 353 -22.60 -0.66 -1.60
C MET A 353 -22.13 -0.90 -0.15
N ILE A 354 -20.92 -0.50 0.17
CA ILE A 354 -20.32 -0.68 1.51
C ILE A 354 -21.02 0.20 2.53
N ARG A 355 -21.31 1.46 2.17
CA ARG A 355 -22.07 2.37 3.04
C ARG A 355 -23.47 1.83 3.32
N GLN A 356 -24.16 1.29 2.32
CA GLN A 356 -25.48 0.68 2.46
C GLN A 356 -25.45 -0.61 3.30
N ALA A 357 -24.39 -1.41 3.19
CA ALA A 357 -24.18 -2.59 4.01
C ALA A 357 -23.83 -2.27 5.48
N GLY A 358 -23.66 -0.98 5.83
CA GLY A 358 -23.41 -0.51 7.20
C GLY A 358 -21.97 -0.66 7.67
N PHE A 359 -21.00 -0.87 6.78
CA PHE A 359 -19.59 -0.92 7.16
C PHE A 359 -19.00 0.48 7.37
N ASP A 360 -18.12 0.58 8.38
CA ASP A 360 -17.31 1.77 8.57
C ASP A 360 -16.29 1.93 7.42
N MET A 361 -16.20 3.14 6.86
CA MET A 361 -15.35 3.39 5.69
C MET A 361 -13.87 3.42 6.01
N ILE A 362 -13.47 3.71 7.25
CA ILE A 362 -12.08 3.64 7.69
C ILE A 362 -11.64 2.18 7.81
N TRP A 363 -12.49 1.35 8.43
CA TRP A 363 -12.27 -0.09 8.47
C TRP A 363 -12.18 -0.69 7.07
N PHE A 364 -13.12 -0.32 6.19
CA PHE A 364 -13.12 -0.82 4.82
C PHE A 364 -11.86 -0.40 4.04
N GLY A 365 -11.34 0.80 4.27
CA GLY A 365 -10.08 1.24 3.67
C GLY A 365 -8.90 0.35 4.07
N VAL A 366 -8.80 -0.04 5.34
CA VAL A 366 -7.76 -0.97 5.82
C VAL A 366 -7.96 -2.37 5.22
N PHE A 367 -9.20 -2.89 5.26
CA PHE A 367 -9.55 -4.16 4.63
C PHE A 367 -9.13 -4.19 3.16
N LEU A 368 -9.52 -3.16 2.41
CA LEU A 368 -9.24 -3.02 0.98
C LEU A 368 -7.73 -3.07 0.70
N VAL A 369 -6.93 -2.33 1.46
CA VAL A 369 -5.48 -2.32 1.29
C VAL A 369 -4.89 -3.71 1.53
N ILE A 370 -5.31 -4.42 2.58
CA ILE A 370 -4.81 -5.78 2.85
C ILE A 370 -5.14 -6.71 1.67
N VAL A 371 -6.36 -6.68 1.16
CA VAL A 371 -6.80 -7.56 0.06
C VAL A 371 -6.10 -7.22 -1.25
N VAL A 372 -5.94 -5.95 -1.55
CA VAL A 372 -5.19 -5.50 -2.73
C VAL A 372 -3.71 -5.91 -2.63
N GLU A 373 -3.10 -5.80 -1.45
CA GLU A 373 -1.73 -6.24 -1.22
C GLU A 373 -1.56 -7.76 -1.33
N MET A 374 -2.57 -8.54 -0.97
CA MET A 374 -2.58 -10.00 -1.23
C MET A 374 -2.45 -10.29 -2.72
N ALA A 375 -3.13 -9.54 -3.56
CA ALA A 375 -3.06 -9.69 -5.00
C ALA A 375 -1.67 -9.37 -5.57
N GLN A 376 -0.90 -8.46 -4.93
CA GLN A 376 0.46 -8.12 -5.36
C GLN A 376 1.47 -9.27 -5.22
N ILE A 377 1.13 -10.30 -4.45
CA ILE A 377 1.95 -11.52 -4.29
C ILE A 377 1.28 -12.76 -4.90
N THR A 378 0.29 -12.55 -5.78
CA THR A 378 -0.48 -13.62 -6.42
C THR A 378 -0.28 -13.60 -7.95
N PRO A 379 0.08 -14.74 -8.59
CA PRO A 379 0.17 -14.82 -10.05
C PRO A 379 -1.18 -14.56 -10.74
N PRO A 380 -1.23 -14.10 -12.02
CA PRO A 380 -0.17 -14.17 -13.02
C PRO A 380 0.84 -13.01 -13.01
N VAL A 381 0.45 -11.81 -12.59
CA VAL A 381 1.39 -10.67 -12.61
C VAL A 381 2.01 -10.48 -11.23
N GLY A 382 1.21 -10.17 -10.19
CA GLY A 382 1.68 -9.96 -8.84
C GLY A 382 2.88 -9.01 -8.77
N PHE A 383 2.65 -7.71 -8.67
CA PHE A 383 3.67 -6.69 -8.89
C PHE A 383 4.94 -6.90 -8.02
N ASN A 384 4.78 -7.32 -6.77
CA ASN A 384 5.90 -7.63 -5.89
C ASN A 384 6.68 -8.87 -6.36
N LEU A 385 5.99 -9.86 -6.93
CA LEU A 385 6.64 -11.05 -7.51
C LEU A 385 7.49 -10.66 -8.71
N PHE A 386 6.98 -9.76 -9.56
CA PHE A 386 7.69 -9.27 -10.73
C PHE A 386 8.96 -8.50 -10.35
N VAL A 387 8.89 -7.62 -9.35
CA VAL A 387 10.05 -6.91 -8.82
C VAL A 387 11.12 -7.89 -8.32
N LEU A 388 10.71 -8.91 -7.55
CA LEU A 388 11.62 -9.93 -7.03
C LEU A 388 12.20 -10.81 -8.13
N GLN A 389 11.43 -11.13 -9.16
CA GLN A 389 11.93 -11.88 -10.33
C GLN A 389 13.13 -11.16 -10.96
N GLY A 390 13.00 -9.86 -11.19
CA GLY A 390 14.08 -9.04 -11.75
C GLY A 390 15.32 -8.96 -10.87
N MET A 391 15.17 -9.06 -9.54
CA MET A 391 16.28 -8.96 -8.58
C MET A 391 16.93 -10.29 -8.24
N ALA A 392 16.12 -11.34 -8.12
CA ALA A 392 16.58 -12.64 -7.61
C ALA A 392 17.05 -13.60 -8.71
N ASN A 393 16.74 -13.29 -9.97
CA ASN A 393 16.99 -14.16 -11.12
C ASN A 393 16.40 -15.58 -10.90
N LYS A 394 15.16 -15.62 -10.41
CA LYS A 394 14.38 -16.83 -10.18
C LYS A 394 13.07 -16.77 -10.96
N ASP A 395 12.54 -17.92 -11.32
CA ASP A 395 11.23 -18.01 -11.95
C ASP A 395 10.12 -17.47 -11.05
N MET A 396 9.15 -16.76 -11.64
CA MET A 396 8.01 -16.19 -10.93
C MET A 396 7.20 -17.25 -10.18
N GLY A 397 7.01 -18.42 -10.77
CA GLY A 397 6.32 -19.55 -10.14
C GLY A 397 7.01 -20.03 -8.87
N PHE A 398 8.37 -20.01 -8.83
CA PHE A 398 9.13 -20.32 -7.63
C PHE A 398 8.89 -19.28 -6.53
N ILE A 399 8.92 -17.99 -6.88
CA ILE A 399 8.72 -16.89 -5.92
C ILE A 399 7.28 -16.93 -5.38
N ALA A 400 6.29 -17.12 -6.24
CA ALA A 400 4.89 -17.24 -5.86
C ALA A 400 4.64 -18.42 -4.90
N LYS A 401 5.18 -19.60 -5.20
CA LYS A 401 5.11 -20.75 -4.29
C LYS A 401 5.80 -20.47 -2.95
N SER A 402 6.85 -19.67 -2.96
CA SER A 402 7.56 -19.27 -1.73
C SER A 402 6.77 -18.27 -0.90
N ALA A 403 6.01 -17.38 -1.55
CA ALA A 403 5.15 -16.39 -0.90
C ALA A 403 3.79 -16.97 -0.43
N PHE A 404 3.38 -18.12 -0.95
CA PHE A 404 2.06 -18.70 -0.69
C PHE A 404 1.71 -18.86 0.81
N PRO A 405 2.61 -19.30 1.71
CA PRO A 405 2.29 -19.34 3.13
C PRO A 405 1.98 -17.97 3.73
N LEU A 406 2.66 -16.91 3.25
CA LEU A 406 2.42 -15.55 3.73
C LEU A 406 1.10 -15.00 3.19
N PHE A 407 0.73 -15.37 1.96
CA PHE A 407 -0.61 -15.11 1.42
C PHE A 407 -1.70 -15.70 2.31
N LEU A 408 -1.55 -16.94 2.77
CA LEU A 408 -2.51 -17.58 3.69
C LEU A 408 -2.59 -16.83 5.04
N LEU A 409 -1.46 -16.31 5.54
CA LEU A 409 -1.46 -15.49 6.75
C LEU A 409 -2.15 -14.14 6.54
N MET A 410 -2.11 -13.57 5.34
CA MET A 410 -2.88 -12.37 5.02
C MET A 410 -4.39 -12.67 4.93
N ILE A 411 -4.80 -13.84 4.41
CA ILE A 411 -6.19 -14.30 4.53
C ILE A 411 -6.60 -14.38 6.00
N LEU A 412 -5.75 -14.96 6.84
CA LEU A 412 -6.00 -15.01 8.28
C LEU A 412 -6.14 -13.59 8.87
N ALA A 413 -5.29 -12.66 8.47
CA ALA A 413 -5.38 -11.27 8.92
C ALA A 413 -6.71 -10.62 8.49
N VAL A 414 -7.17 -10.85 7.25
CA VAL A 414 -8.50 -10.40 6.79
C VAL A 414 -9.61 -10.99 7.65
N VAL A 415 -9.57 -12.29 7.93
CA VAL A 415 -10.57 -12.94 8.81
C VAL A 415 -10.53 -12.32 10.21
N VAL A 416 -9.34 -12.08 10.76
CA VAL A 416 -9.20 -11.48 12.09
C VAL A 416 -9.77 -10.06 12.16
N ILE A 417 -9.54 -9.20 11.17
CA ILE A 417 -10.11 -7.84 11.18
C ILE A 417 -11.62 -7.82 10.88
N ILE A 418 -12.17 -8.86 10.23
CA ILE A 418 -13.61 -9.00 10.06
C ILE A 418 -14.27 -9.37 11.39
N ILE A 419 -13.66 -10.29 12.17
CA ILE A 419 -14.18 -10.72 13.47
C ILE A 419 -13.96 -9.67 14.54
N PHE A 420 -12.81 -8.97 14.49
CA PHE A 420 -12.38 -7.97 15.46
C PHE A 420 -12.10 -6.63 14.75
N PRO A 421 -13.14 -5.87 14.33
CA PRO A 421 -12.98 -4.61 13.61
C PRO A 421 -12.22 -3.55 14.43
N ASP A 422 -12.28 -3.63 15.74
CA ASP A 422 -11.56 -2.72 16.67
C ASP A 422 -10.05 -2.73 16.44
N ILE A 423 -9.47 -3.78 15.87
CA ILE A 423 -8.04 -3.78 15.51
C ILE A 423 -7.73 -2.63 14.55
N ALA A 424 -8.65 -2.26 13.67
CA ALA A 424 -8.51 -1.12 12.77
C ALA A 424 -9.09 0.18 13.34
N LEU A 425 -10.15 0.11 14.16
CA LEU A 425 -10.92 1.27 14.57
C LEU A 425 -10.49 1.85 15.94
N TRP A 426 -9.96 1.03 16.83
CA TRP A 426 -9.64 1.45 18.20
C TRP A 426 -8.66 2.63 18.28
N LEU A 427 -7.54 2.59 17.54
CA LEU A 427 -6.57 3.70 17.55
C LEU A 427 -7.13 5.00 16.96
N PRO A 428 -7.85 4.99 15.81
CA PRO A 428 -8.51 6.19 15.30
C PRO A 428 -9.52 6.81 16.25
N GLU A 429 -10.23 6.02 17.05
CA GLU A 429 -11.19 6.51 18.06
C GLU A 429 -10.50 7.22 19.23
N GLN A 430 -9.26 6.86 19.55
CA GLN A 430 -8.46 7.47 20.61
C GLN A 430 -7.72 8.75 20.14
N MET A 431 -7.81 9.09 18.85
CA MET A 431 -7.14 10.29 18.34
C MET A 431 -7.70 11.57 18.98
N ILE A 432 -6.81 12.42 19.42
CA ILE A 432 -7.17 13.76 19.85
C ILE A 432 -7.60 14.56 18.62
N GLN A 433 -8.84 15.07 18.62
CA GLN A 433 -9.29 15.93 17.54
C GLN A 433 -8.44 17.21 17.50
N PRO A 434 -8.00 17.68 16.32
CA PRO A 434 -7.27 18.93 16.22
C PRO A 434 -8.08 20.05 16.86
N LEU A 435 -7.43 20.87 17.66
CA LEU A 435 -8.01 22.14 18.12
C LEU A 435 -8.39 22.93 16.86
N LYS A 436 -9.68 23.24 16.74
CA LYS A 436 -10.24 24.01 15.62
C LYS A 436 -9.69 25.42 15.59
#